data_d8615ddb741db03fc7d9d27ee7cea5a6
#
_entry.id   d8615ddb741db03fc7d9d27ee7cea5a6
#
_cell.length_a   1.000
_cell.length_b   1.000
_cell.length_c   1.000
_cell.angle_alpha   90.00
_cell.angle_beta   90.00
_cell.angle_gamma   90.00
#
_symmetry.space_group_name_H-M   'P 1'
#
loop_
_entity.id
_entity.type
_entity.pdbx_description
1 polymer ?
#
loop_
_entity_poly.entity_id
_entity_poly.type
_entity_poly.pdbx_seq_one_letter_code
_entity_poly.pdbx_strand_id
1 'polypeptide(L)'
;MTNPSRPPPSTDATRTVATLLQQLRSGAESAAAEQQILRITAGLEEQLRQRSADVAAANKELESFSYSVSHDLRAPLSTIDGFSRLLEGAAASGAAERSRHYLQRIRLGVANMNELIGALLAVSRLSRAPMAVQAVDLGALAQGALAALQEADPARTAHIEVQPSLIASGDPALLKQLVDHLAGNAWKFSSKKARAEIVVGSQPGPDGETIYFFRDNGAGFDMRQADKLFGIFQRLHVSSEFPGLGAGLCTVQRIVMRHGGRVWAEAAPERGATFYFTLEKPPST
;
A
#
# COMPACT_ATOMS: atom_id res chain seq x y z
N MET A 1 -26.16 0.55 -18.32
CA MET A 1 -26.41 -0.36 -19.46
C MET A 1 -25.31 -1.40 -19.45
N THR A 2 -25.60 -2.57 -18.93
CA THR A 2 -24.70 -3.71 -18.84
C THR A 2 -24.63 -4.38 -20.20
N ASN A 3 -23.43 -4.52 -20.75
CA ASN A 3 -23.19 -5.23 -22.00
C ASN A 3 -23.23 -6.76 -21.72
N PRO A 4 -24.24 -7.50 -22.17
CA PRO A 4 -24.34 -8.94 -21.96
C PRO A 4 -23.78 -9.64 -23.21
N SER A 5 -22.51 -10.07 -23.22
CA SER A 5 -22.11 -11.18 -24.09
C SER A 5 -20.60 -11.27 -24.30
N ARG A 6 -19.88 -11.66 -23.26
CA ARG A 6 -18.68 -12.47 -23.44
C ARG A 6 -18.79 -13.67 -22.52
N PRO A 7 -19.08 -14.88 -23.04
CA PRO A 7 -19.11 -16.07 -22.20
C PRO A 7 -17.72 -16.23 -21.54
N PRO A 8 -17.64 -16.72 -20.30
CA PRO A 8 -16.36 -16.91 -19.61
C PRO A 8 -15.47 -17.84 -20.44
N PRO A 9 -14.16 -17.63 -20.50
CA PRO A 9 -13.21 -18.40 -21.35
C PRO A 9 -13.24 -19.92 -21.12
N SER A 10 -13.79 -20.39 -20.00
CA SER A 10 -14.02 -21.81 -19.71
C SER A 10 -15.07 -22.45 -20.63
N THR A 11 -16.03 -21.70 -21.11
CA THR A 11 -17.12 -22.22 -21.97
C THR A 11 -16.61 -22.52 -23.38
N ASP A 12 -15.68 -21.74 -23.89
CA ASP A 12 -15.08 -21.93 -25.22
C ASP A 12 -14.14 -23.15 -25.23
N ALA A 13 -13.29 -23.31 -24.22
CA ALA A 13 -12.40 -24.47 -24.11
C ALA A 13 -13.20 -25.79 -23.96
N THR A 14 -14.25 -25.79 -23.15
CA THR A 14 -15.13 -26.96 -22.97
C THR A 14 -15.87 -27.31 -24.25
N ARG A 15 -16.34 -26.32 -25.00
CA ARG A 15 -17.01 -26.52 -26.29
C ARG A 15 -16.03 -27.06 -27.35
N THR A 16 -14.83 -26.56 -27.40
CA THR A 16 -13.75 -27.02 -28.29
C THR A 16 -13.34 -28.46 -28.00
N VAL A 17 -13.19 -28.83 -26.73
CA VAL A 17 -12.89 -30.22 -26.32
C VAL A 17 -14.03 -31.16 -26.69
N ALA A 18 -15.29 -30.77 -26.48
CA ALA A 18 -16.45 -31.58 -26.86
C ALA A 18 -16.51 -31.84 -28.38
N THR A 19 -16.20 -30.82 -29.19
CA THR A 19 -16.16 -30.94 -30.67
C THR A 19 -15.03 -31.88 -31.12
N LEU A 20 -13.84 -31.77 -30.50
CA LEU A 20 -12.70 -32.65 -30.80
C LEU A 20 -12.97 -34.11 -30.41
N LEU A 21 -13.62 -34.34 -29.27
CA LEU A 21 -14.04 -35.69 -28.85
C LEU A 21 -15.06 -36.31 -29.82
N GLN A 22 -15.95 -35.50 -30.40
CA GLN A 22 -16.88 -35.95 -31.40
C GLN A 22 -16.21 -36.31 -32.74
N GLN A 23 -15.18 -35.54 -33.13
CA GLN A 23 -14.33 -35.82 -34.30
C GLN A 23 -13.52 -37.12 -34.14
N LEU A 24 -12.95 -37.37 -32.93
CA LEU A 24 -12.28 -38.63 -32.60
C LEU A 24 -13.20 -39.85 -32.73
N ARG A 25 -14.47 -39.72 -32.32
CA ARG A 25 -15.48 -40.79 -32.46
C ARG A 25 -15.86 -41.11 -33.90
N SER A 26 -15.70 -40.16 -34.82
CA SER A 26 -16.01 -40.33 -36.24
C SER A 26 -14.87 -40.94 -37.07
N GLY A 27 -13.69 -41.21 -36.46
CA GLY A 27 -12.57 -41.89 -37.12
C GLY A 27 -11.75 -41.01 -38.08
N ALA A 28 -12.03 -39.71 -38.14
CA ALA A 28 -11.29 -38.78 -38.98
C ALA A 28 -10.15 -38.11 -38.20
N GLU A 29 -8.90 -38.28 -38.64
CA GLU A 29 -7.68 -37.62 -38.16
C GLU A 29 -7.45 -37.69 -36.65
N SER A 30 -7.41 -38.89 -36.07
CA SER A 30 -7.26 -39.16 -34.64
C SER A 30 -6.05 -38.49 -34.01
N ALA A 31 -4.90 -38.51 -34.64
CA ALA A 31 -3.63 -38.01 -34.05
C ALA A 31 -3.60 -36.47 -33.85
N ALA A 32 -4.18 -35.72 -34.78
CA ALA A 32 -4.20 -34.24 -34.68
C ALA A 32 -5.19 -33.79 -33.60
N ALA A 33 -6.33 -34.43 -33.46
CA ALA A 33 -7.34 -34.15 -32.43
C ALA A 33 -6.82 -34.53 -31.04
N GLU A 34 -6.11 -35.65 -30.89
CA GLU A 34 -5.46 -36.05 -29.65
C GLU A 34 -4.39 -35.04 -29.21
N GLN A 35 -3.52 -34.62 -30.12
CA GLN A 35 -2.53 -33.58 -29.82
C GLN A 35 -3.14 -32.24 -29.40
N GLN A 36 -4.26 -31.87 -30.00
CA GLN A 36 -4.93 -30.63 -29.66
C GLN A 36 -5.62 -30.69 -28.29
N ILE A 37 -6.23 -31.84 -27.95
CA ILE A 37 -6.77 -32.09 -26.60
C ILE A 37 -5.66 -32.02 -25.57
N LEU A 38 -4.52 -32.67 -25.81
CA LEU A 38 -3.36 -32.63 -24.89
C LEU A 38 -2.82 -31.22 -24.68
N ARG A 39 -2.78 -30.39 -25.72
CA ARG A 39 -2.37 -28.95 -25.58
C ARG A 39 -3.37 -28.15 -24.75
N ILE A 40 -4.67 -28.36 -24.98
CA ILE A 40 -5.73 -27.65 -24.23
C ILE A 40 -5.72 -28.09 -22.77
N THR A 41 -5.60 -29.38 -22.47
CA THR A 41 -5.51 -29.89 -21.09
C THR A 41 -4.27 -29.37 -20.37
N ALA A 42 -3.09 -29.43 -21.00
CA ALA A 42 -1.87 -28.88 -20.44
C ALA A 42 -1.97 -27.36 -20.16
N GLY A 43 -2.59 -26.61 -21.08
CA GLY A 43 -2.84 -25.19 -20.88
C GLY A 43 -3.82 -24.90 -19.73
N LEU A 44 -4.89 -25.71 -19.58
CA LEU A 44 -5.82 -25.59 -18.48
C LEU A 44 -5.21 -25.98 -17.13
N GLU A 45 -4.40 -27.02 -17.10
CA GLU A 45 -3.66 -27.44 -15.90
C GLU A 45 -2.70 -26.36 -15.43
N GLU A 46 -1.95 -25.73 -16.35
CA GLU A 46 -1.06 -24.63 -16.02
C GLU A 46 -1.83 -23.40 -15.51
N GLN A 47 -2.97 -23.05 -16.12
CA GLN A 47 -3.84 -21.98 -15.63
C GLN A 47 -4.43 -22.28 -14.26
N LEU A 48 -4.83 -23.52 -13.99
CA LEU A 48 -5.31 -23.95 -12.67
C LEU A 48 -4.20 -23.88 -11.64
N ARG A 49 -2.99 -24.33 -11.99
CA ARG A 49 -1.81 -24.25 -11.11
C ARG A 49 -1.49 -22.80 -10.77
N GLN A 50 -1.50 -21.91 -11.77
CA GLN A 50 -1.23 -20.49 -11.55
C GLN A 50 -2.31 -19.85 -10.67
N ARG A 51 -3.60 -20.08 -10.96
CA ARG A 51 -4.69 -19.55 -10.12
C ARG A 51 -4.67 -20.10 -8.70
N SER A 52 -4.31 -21.38 -8.53
CA SER A 52 -4.18 -21.98 -7.21
C SER A 52 -3.02 -21.35 -6.42
N ALA A 53 -1.89 -21.07 -7.09
CA ALA A 53 -0.78 -20.35 -6.49
C ALA A 53 -1.16 -18.90 -6.09
N ASP A 54 -1.90 -18.20 -6.96
CA ASP A 54 -2.37 -16.84 -6.68
C ASP A 54 -3.34 -16.82 -5.48
N VAL A 55 -4.26 -17.77 -5.40
CA VAL A 55 -5.18 -17.92 -4.26
C VAL A 55 -4.42 -18.24 -2.97
N ALA A 56 -3.44 -19.14 -3.05
CA ALA A 56 -2.61 -19.48 -1.88
C ALA A 56 -1.79 -18.28 -1.39
N ALA A 57 -1.22 -17.49 -2.31
CA ALA A 57 -0.52 -16.26 -1.99
C ALA A 57 -1.44 -15.23 -1.34
N ALA A 58 -2.64 -15.02 -1.90
CA ALA A 58 -3.63 -14.10 -1.36
C ALA A 58 -4.14 -14.54 0.04
N ASN A 59 -4.34 -15.84 0.26
CA ASN A 59 -4.71 -16.37 1.58
C ASN A 59 -3.60 -16.16 2.61
N LYS A 60 -2.35 -16.42 2.25
CA LYS A 60 -1.20 -16.19 3.13
C LYS A 60 -1.06 -14.70 3.49
N GLU A 61 -1.29 -13.82 2.53
CA GLU A 61 -1.30 -12.37 2.77
C GLU A 61 -2.44 -11.98 3.72
N LEU A 62 -3.65 -12.55 3.55
CA LEU A 62 -4.80 -12.31 4.40
C LEU A 62 -4.58 -12.82 5.84
N GLU A 63 -3.97 -13.98 6.00
CA GLU A 63 -3.60 -14.53 7.32
C GLU A 63 -2.57 -13.64 8.03
N SER A 64 -1.50 -13.24 7.32
CA SER A 64 -0.48 -12.33 7.83
C SER A 64 -1.09 -10.98 8.22
N PHE A 65 -1.99 -10.45 7.38
CA PHE A 65 -2.75 -9.24 7.66
C PHE A 65 -3.59 -9.36 8.93
N SER A 66 -4.39 -10.44 9.04
CA SER A 66 -5.27 -10.68 10.19
C SER A 66 -4.48 -10.84 11.50
N TYR A 67 -3.33 -11.50 11.43
CA TYR A 67 -2.43 -11.65 12.57
C TYR A 67 -1.86 -10.29 13.02
N SER A 68 -1.32 -9.51 12.07
CA SER A 68 -0.75 -8.19 12.35
C SER A 68 -1.79 -7.25 12.95
N VAL A 69 -2.99 -7.19 12.36
CA VAL A 69 -4.12 -6.40 12.88
C VAL A 69 -4.46 -6.78 14.32
N SER A 70 -4.59 -8.07 14.59
CA SER A 70 -4.93 -8.56 15.94
C SER A 70 -3.87 -8.22 16.96
N HIS A 71 -2.59 -8.31 16.58
CA HIS A 71 -1.46 -7.95 17.42
C HIS A 71 -1.47 -6.45 17.74
N ASP A 72 -1.64 -5.61 16.73
CA ASP A 72 -1.48 -4.17 16.86
C ASP A 72 -2.69 -3.49 17.54
N LEU A 73 -3.88 -4.09 17.42
CA LEU A 73 -5.06 -3.68 18.21
C LEU A 73 -4.93 -4.05 19.70
N ARG A 74 -4.17 -5.10 20.04
CA ARG A 74 -4.00 -5.53 21.42
C ARG A 74 -3.22 -4.52 22.26
N ALA A 75 -2.21 -3.86 21.70
CA ALA A 75 -1.37 -2.91 22.42
C ALA A 75 -2.15 -1.68 22.96
N PRO A 76 -2.91 -0.92 22.12
CA PRO A 76 -3.73 0.18 22.61
C PRO A 76 -4.84 -0.29 23.55
N LEU A 77 -5.44 -1.48 23.29
CA LEU A 77 -6.46 -2.05 24.17
C LEU A 77 -5.89 -2.35 25.58
N SER A 78 -4.70 -2.97 25.66
CA SER A 78 -4.03 -3.21 26.94
C SER A 78 -3.66 -1.90 27.66
N THR A 79 -3.31 -0.85 26.91
CA THR A 79 -3.06 0.48 27.47
C THR A 79 -4.35 1.07 28.07
N ILE A 80 -5.47 0.99 27.36
CA ILE A 80 -6.78 1.46 27.84
C ILE A 80 -7.19 0.69 29.11
N ASP A 81 -7.13 -0.64 29.09
CA ASP A 81 -7.48 -1.50 30.23
C ASP A 81 -6.61 -1.18 31.46
N GLY A 82 -5.28 -1.14 31.27
CA GLY A 82 -4.34 -0.84 32.35
C GLY A 82 -4.56 0.53 33.00
N PHE A 83 -4.73 1.58 32.21
CA PHE A 83 -5.01 2.93 32.73
C PHE A 83 -6.43 3.07 33.29
N SER A 84 -7.41 2.29 32.82
CA SER A 84 -8.75 2.24 33.40
C SER A 84 -8.72 1.72 34.83
N ARG A 85 -8.00 0.62 35.08
CA ARG A 85 -7.82 0.07 36.44
C ARG A 85 -7.09 1.03 37.39
N LEU A 86 -6.04 1.71 36.88
CA LEU A 86 -5.31 2.72 37.64
C LEU A 86 -6.22 3.95 37.96
N LEU A 87 -7.11 4.30 37.04
CA LEU A 87 -8.08 5.38 37.22
C LEU A 87 -9.08 5.06 38.34
N GLU A 88 -9.59 3.83 38.41
CA GLU A 88 -10.47 3.37 39.49
C GLU A 88 -9.82 3.55 40.86
N GLY A 89 -8.56 3.13 41.00
CA GLY A 89 -7.80 3.29 42.25
C GLY A 89 -7.50 4.75 42.59
N ALA A 90 -7.20 5.61 41.59
CA ALA A 90 -6.93 7.02 41.79
C ALA A 90 -8.20 7.80 42.17
N ALA A 91 -9.36 7.44 41.58
CA ALA A 91 -10.66 8.02 41.88
C ALA A 91 -11.07 7.70 43.35
N ALA A 92 -10.87 6.46 43.78
CA ALA A 92 -11.15 6.03 45.14
C ALA A 92 -10.28 6.75 46.20
N SER A 93 -9.04 7.15 45.83
CA SER A 93 -8.11 7.87 46.72
C SER A 93 -8.18 9.41 46.62
N GLY A 94 -9.10 9.96 45.82
CA GLY A 94 -9.24 11.41 45.63
C GLY A 94 -8.08 12.08 44.86
N ALA A 95 -7.22 11.32 44.17
CA ALA A 95 -6.04 11.81 43.48
C ALA A 95 -6.39 12.42 42.11
N ALA A 96 -6.94 13.63 42.09
CA ALA A 96 -7.49 14.29 40.89
C ALA A 96 -6.46 14.49 39.75
N GLU A 97 -5.20 14.76 40.06
CA GLU A 97 -4.13 14.93 39.05
C GLU A 97 -3.77 13.61 38.37
N ARG A 98 -3.65 12.52 39.15
CA ARG A 98 -3.42 11.19 38.61
C ARG A 98 -4.60 10.71 37.76
N SER A 99 -5.82 10.96 38.21
CA SER A 99 -7.04 10.66 37.43
C SER A 99 -7.06 11.36 36.10
N ARG A 100 -6.67 12.63 36.03
CA ARG A 100 -6.59 13.41 34.80
C ARG A 100 -5.53 12.84 33.84
N HIS A 101 -4.36 12.47 34.37
CA HIS A 101 -3.29 11.84 33.59
C HIS A 101 -3.75 10.48 33.00
N TYR A 102 -4.41 9.61 33.79
CA TYR A 102 -4.87 8.30 33.34
C TYR A 102 -5.99 8.43 32.29
N LEU A 103 -6.92 9.36 32.45
CA LEU A 103 -7.92 9.70 31.43
C LEU A 103 -7.28 10.14 30.11
N GLN A 104 -6.24 10.96 30.17
CA GLN A 104 -5.54 11.39 28.97
C GLN A 104 -4.87 10.19 28.24
N ARG A 105 -4.27 9.26 28.98
CA ARG A 105 -3.65 8.04 28.42
C ARG A 105 -4.70 7.13 27.78
N ILE A 106 -5.88 6.98 28.40
CA ILE A 106 -7.02 6.24 27.85
C ILE A 106 -7.47 6.87 26.53
N ARG A 107 -7.66 8.20 26.52
CA ARG A 107 -8.08 8.93 25.30
C ARG A 107 -7.08 8.76 24.16
N LEU A 108 -5.79 8.81 24.44
CA LEU A 108 -4.75 8.54 23.44
C LEU A 108 -4.83 7.10 22.91
N GLY A 109 -5.08 6.12 23.78
CA GLY A 109 -5.27 4.74 23.36
C GLY A 109 -6.48 4.57 22.42
N VAL A 110 -7.61 5.22 22.75
CA VAL A 110 -8.81 5.20 21.90
C VAL A 110 -8.57 5.91 20.56
N ALA A 111 -7.89 7.05 20.56
CA ALA A 111 -7.55 7.77 19.33
C ALA A 111 -6.68 6.89 18.41
N ASN A 112 -5.66 6.25 18.95
CA ASN A 112 -4.81 5.32 18.22
C ASN A 112 -5.60 4.15 17.63
N MET A 113 -6.56 3.56 18.40
CA MET A 113 -7.42 2.50 17.87
C MET A 113 -8.30 2.98 16.71
N ASN A 114 -8.90 4.14 16.82
CA ASN A 114 -9.74 4.69 15.74
C ASN A 114 -8.94 4.93 14.46
N GLU A 115 -7.71 5.44 14.58
CA GLU A 115 -6.82 5.61 13.44
C GLU A 115 -6.41 4.25 12.83
N LEU A 116 -6.12 3.24 13.66
CA LEU A 116 -5.83 1.88 13.20
C LEU A 116 -7.00 1.28 12.41
N ILE A 117 -8.21 1.38 12.95
CA ILE A 117 -9.44 0.93 12.28
C ILE A 117 -9.67 1.69 10.98
N GLY A 118 -9.47 3.01 10.98
CA GLY A 118 -9.58 3.85 9.79
C GLY A 118 -8.61 3.42 8.68
N ALA A 119 -7.36 3.19 9.01
CA ALA A 119 -6.34 2.68 8.09
C ALA A 119 -6.71 1.30 7.54
N LEU A 120 -7.22 0.40 8.39
CA LEU A 120 -7.66 -0.93 8.02
C LEU A 120 -8.83 -0.91 7.02
N LEU A 121 -9.83 -0.08 7.29
CA LEU A 121 -10.98 0.12 6.39
C LEU A 121 -10.56 0.74 5.06
N ALA A 122 -9.63 1.70 5.07
CA ALA A 122 -9.07 2.29 3.85
C ALA A 122 -8.39 1.21 3.00
N VAL A 123 -7.51 0.41 3.60
CA VAL A 123 -6.83 -0.72 2.94
C VAL A 123 -7.83 -1.75 2.39
N SER A 124 -8.89 -2.09 3.13
CA SER A 124 -9.94 -3.02 2.68
C SER A 124 -10.74 -2.47 1.50
N ARG A 125 -11.09 -1.18 1.51
CA ARG A 125 -11.81 -0.52 0.41
C ARG A 125 -10.96 -0.42 -0.85
N LEU A 126 -9.66 -0.14 -0.69
CA LEU A 126 -8.70 -0.08 -1.80
C LEU A 126 -8.72 -1.36 -2.64
N SER A 127 -8.93 -2.54 -2.05
CA SER A 127 -8.87 -3.82 -2.75
C SER A 127 -10.09 -4.13 -3.63
N ARG A 128 -11.22 -3.44 -3.49
CA ARG A 128 -12.50 -3.85 -4.08
C ARG A 128 -13.10 -2.90 -5.12
N ALA A 129 -12.77 -1.62 -5.11
CA ALA A 129 -13.36 -0.65 -6.04
C ALA A 129 -12.74 -0.77 -7.46
N PRO A 130 -13.48 -0.64 -8.57
CA PRO A 130 -12.87 -0.55 -9.89
C PRO A 130 -11.96 0.68 -9.97
N MET A 131 -10.81 0.57 -10.67
CA MET A 131 -9.89 1.69 -10.88
C MET A 131 -10.30 2.49 -12.13
N ALA A 132 -10.30 3.81 -12.00
CA ALA A 132 -10.46 4.73 -13.13
C ALA A 132 -9.08 5.21 -13.59
N VAL A 133 -8.41 4.40 -14.42
CA VAL A 133 -7.05 4.71 -14.90
C VAL A 133 -7.07 5.84 -15.92
N GLN A 134 -6.32 6.91 -15.63
CA GLN A 134 -6.12 8.06 -16.53
C GLN A 134 -4.75 8.71 -16.34
N ALA A 135 -4.39 9.68 -17.17
CA ALA A 135 -3.17 10.46 -16.98
C ALA A 135 -3.32 11.39 -15.77
N VAL A 136 -2.39 11.34 -14.85
CA VAL A 136 -2.37 12.10 -13.58
C VAL A 136 -1.05 12.84 -13.47
N ASP A 137 -1.09 14.13 -13.18
CA ASP A 137 0.08 14.95 -12.89
C ASP A 137 0.49 14.76 -11.41
N LEU A 138 1.44 13.85 -11.19
CA LEU A 138 2.02 13.62 -9.87
C LEU A 138 2.79 14.83 -9.33
N GLY A 139 3.38 15.64 -10.23
CA GLY A 139 4.09 16.87 -9.85
C GLY A 139 3.14 17.88 -9.22
N ALA A 140 1.99 18.12 -9.87
CA ALA A 140 0.96 19.02 -9.33
C ALA A 140 0.40 18.51 -7.98
N LEU A 141 0.17 17.20 -7.86
CA LEU A 141 -0.25 16.60 -6.59
C LEU A 141 0.79 16.77 -5.47
N ALA A 142 2.08 16.54 -5.79
CA ALA A 142 3.17 16.68 -4.82
C ALA A 142 3.36 18.15 -4.39
N GLN A 143 3.31 19.09 -5.33
CA GLN A 143 3.36 20.52 -5.02
C GLN A 143 2.21 20.94 -4.10
N GLY A 144 0.99 20.52 -4.42
CA GLY A 144 -0.19 20.83 -3.58
C GLY A 144 -0.09 20.25 -2.17
N ALA A 145 0.34 18.98 -2.05
CA ALA A 145 0.50 18.33 -0.75
C ALA A 145 1.59 18.99 0.10
N LEU A 146 2.75 19.29 -0.48
CA LEU A 146 3.87 19.92 0.23
C LEU A 146 3.58 21.39 0.57
N ALA A 147 2.88 22.13 -0.30
CA ALA A 147 2.44 23.49 -0.02
C ALA A 147 1.47 23.54 1.19
N ALA A 148 0.49 22.63 1.24
CA ALA A 148 -0.43 22.53 2.38
C ALA A 148 0.28 22.21 3.70
N LEU A 149 1.32 21.35 3.65
CA LEU A 149 2.14 21.04 4.84
C LEU A 149 2.97 22.24 5.28
N GLN A 150 3.49 23.03 4.36
CA GLN A 150 4.24 24.25 4.65
C GLN A 150 3.35 25.37 5.19
N GLU A 151 2.13 25.51 4.67
CA GLU A 151 1.13 26.44 5.20
C GLU A 151 0.69 26.09 6.63
N ALA A 152 0.63 24.78 6.95
CA ALA A 152 0.30 24.32 8.30
C ALA A 152 1.45 24.54 9.32
N ASP A 153 2.69 24.67 8.84
CA ASP A 153 3.89 24.92 9.67
C ASP A 153 4.77 26.02 9.05
N PRO A 154 4.31 27.29 9.06
CA PRO A 154 4.98 28.41 8.39
C PRO A 154 6.33 28.79 9.00
N ALA A 155 6.60 28.40 10.24
CA ALA A 155 7.88 28.64 10.90
C ALA A 155 9.00 27.75 10.41
N ARG A 156 8.65 26.67 9.70
CA ARG A 156 9.61 25.67 9.25
C ARG A 156 10.30 26.07 7.94
N THR A 157 11.61 26.06 7.94
CA THR A 157 12.40 26.29 6.73
C THR A 157 12.47 25.00 5.91
N ALA A 158 12.00 25.07 4.65
CA ALA A 158 12.05 23.95 3.73
C ALA A 158 12.54 24.38 2.35
N HIS A 159 13.26 23.50 1.68
CA HIS A 159 13.56 23.55 0.26
C HIS A 159 12.85 22.41 -0.44
N ILE A 160 11.92 22.75 -1.30
CA ILE A 160 11.10 21.79 -2.02
C ILE A 160 11.40 21.91 -3.50
N GLU A 161 11.82 20.81 -4.11
CA GLU A 161 12.05 20.71 -5.55
C GLU A 161 11.15 19.61 -6.12
N VAL A 162 10.31 19.99 -7.07
CA VAL A 162 9.43 19.06 -7.78
C VAL A 162 9.73 19.16 -9.27
N GLN A 163 10.15 18.05 -9.86
CA GLN A 163 10.43 17.95 -11.28
C GLN A 163 9.16 18.26 -12.09
N PRO A 164 9.24 19.10 -13.13
CA PRO A 164 8.08 19.41 -13.98
C PRO A 164 7.65 18.19 -14.80
N SER A 165 6.37 18.17 -15.20
CA SER A 165 5.80 17.17 -16.11
C SER A 165 5.91 15.72 -15.62
N LEU A 166 5.71 15.48 -14.33
CA LEU A 166 5.66 14.13 -13.74
C LEU A 166 4.30 13.49 -14.02
N ILE A 167 4.08 13.03 -15.25
CA ILE A 167 2.81 12.38 -15.61
C ILE A 167 2.90 10.89 -15.38
N ALA A 168 1.88 10.34 -14.69
CA ALA A 168 1.70 8.91 -14.46
C ALA A 168 0.32 8.43 -14.94
N SER A 169 0.22 7.15 -15.28
CA SER A 169 -1.07 6.52 -15.57
C SER A 169 -1.59 5.81 -14.32
N GLY A 170 -2.82 6.15 -13.88
CA GLY A 170 -3.40 5.52 -12.71
C GLY A 170 -4.71 6.16 -12.27
N ASP A 171 -5.24 5.69 -11.15
CA ASP A 171 -6.45 6.24 -10.53
C ASP A 171 -6.10 7.50 -9.74
N PRO A 172 -6.70 8.67 -10.06
CA PRO A 172 -6.34 9.95 -9.44
C PRO A 172 -6.53 9.99 -7.92
N ALA A 173 -7.57 9.34 -7.40
CA ALA A 173 -7.84 9.34 -5.98
C ALA A 173 -6.80 8.50 -5.22
N LEU A 174 -6.41 7.37 -5.80
CA LEU A 174 -5.37 6.51 -5.25
C LEU A 174 -3.99 7.14 -5.34
N LEU A 175 -3.65 7.73 -6.49
CA LEU A 175 -2.35 8.41 -6.67
C LEU A 175 -2.23 9.65 -5.80
N LYS A 176 -3.33 10.41 -5.60
CA LYS A 176 -3.35 11.48 -4.60
C LYS A 176 -3.03 10.97 -3.21
N GLN A 177 -3.66 9.88 -2.78
CA GLN A 177 -3.43 9.28 -1.46
C GLN A 177 -1.99 8.78 -1.29
N LEU A 178 -1.41 8.18 -2.33
CA LEU A 178 0.00 7.77 -2.36
C LEU A 178 0.92 8.99 -2.16
N VAL A 179 0.70 10.05 -2.92
CA VAL A 179 1.49 11.29 -2.84
C VAL A 179 1.35 11.94 -1.46
N ASP A 180 0.13 12.04 -0.91
CA ASP A 180 -0.12 12.60 0.43
C ASP A 180 0.68 11.83 1.51
N HIS A 181 0.74 10.50 1.44
CA HIS A 181 1.52 9.69 2.38
C HIS A 181 3.03 9.87 2.23
N LEU A 182 3.56 9.89 0.99
CA LEU A 182 4.99 10.06 0.76
C LEU A 182 5.46 11.48 1.11
N ALA A 183 4.72 12.51 0.69
CA ALA A 183 4.99 13.90 1.04
C ALA A 183 4.92 14.14 2.56
N GLY A 184 3.87 13.59 3.22
CA GLY A 184 3.72 13.65 4.66
C GLY A 184 4.88 12.97 5.42
N ASN A 185 5.38 11.85 4.92
CA ASN A 185 6.55 11.18 5.49
C ASN A 185 7.82 12.02 5.32
N ALA A 186 8.11 12.52 4.12
CA ALA A 186 9.26 13.37 3.85
C ALA A 186 9.26 14.62 4.75
N TRP A 187 8.10 15.27 4.89
CA TRP A 187 7.91 16.40 5.79
C TRP A 187 8.14 16.02 7.23
N LYS A 188 7.52 14.96 7.72
CA LYS A 188 7.59 14.50 9.11
C LYS A 188 9.01 14.11 9.51
N PHE A 189 9.69 13.26 8.74
CA PHE A 189 10.99 12.73 9.11
C PHE A 189 12.14 13.72 8.95
N SER A 190 11.96 14.79 8.18
CA SER A 190 12.91 15.91 8.12
C SER A 190 12.68 16.99 9.20
N SER A 191 11.71 16.80 10.13
CA SER A 191 11.34 17.83 11.13
C SER A 191 12.47 18.23 12.10
N LYS A 192 13.46 17.37 12.30
CA LYS A 192 14.63 17.64 13.17
C LYS A 192 15.79 18.34 12.44
N LYS A 193 15.70 18.54 11.13
CA LYS A 193 16.73 19.23 10.34
C LYS A 193 16.49 20.75 10.37
N ALA A 194 17.56 21.52 10.44
CA ALA A 194 17.48 22.99 10.41
C ALA A 194 16.78 23.51 9.16
N ARG A 195 16.95 22.80 8.02
CA ARG A 195 16.25 23.01 6.77
C ARG A 195 15.83 21.65 6.23
N ALA A 196 14.54 21.47 5.99
CA ALA A 196 14.05 20.30 5.26
C ALA A 196 14.42 20.43 3.78
N GLU A 197 14.93 19.36 3.17
CA GLU A 197 15.18 19.26 1.74
C GLU A 197 14.35 18.10 1.21
N ILE A 198 13.41 18.42 0.31
CA ILE A 198 12.49 17.42 -0.25
C ILE A 198 12.54 17.53 -1.77
N VAL A 199 12.87 16.44 -2.42
CA VAL A 199 12.95 16.36 -3.90
C VAL A 199 11.99 15.29 -4.38
N VAL A 200 11.13 15.66 -5.34
CA VAL A 200 10.20 14.75 -6.01
C VAL A 200 10.51 14.72 -7.49
N GLY A 201 10.67 13.53 -8.04
CA GLY A 201 11.06 13.41 -9.45
C GLY A 201 10.84 12.02 -10.02
N SER A 202 11.38 11.82 -11.22
CA SER A 202 11.44 10.53 -11.89
C SER A 202 12.78 10.31 -12.56
N GLN A 203 13.11 9.04 -12.77
CA GLN A 203 14.28 8.61 -13.54
C GLN A 203 13.93 7.38 -14.39
N PRO A 204 14.65 7.13 -15.50
CA PRO A 204 14.47 5.91 -16.26
C PRO A 204 14.94 4.69 -15.47
N GLY A 205 14.15 3.62 -15.50
CA GLY A 205 14.53 2.32 -14.97
C GLY A 205 15.23 1.44 -16.04
N PRO A 206 15.81 0.30 -15.62
CA PRO A 206 16.58 -0.59 -16.50
C PRO A 206 15.75 -1.16 -17.65
N ASP A 207 14.46 -1.41 -17.43
CA ASP A 207 13.54 -2.01 -18.41
C ASP A 207 12.76 -0.96 -19.22
N GLY A 208 13.19 0.32 -19.21
CA GLY A 208 12.50 1.43 -19.85
C GLY A 208 11.23 1.89 -19.13
N GLU A 209 10.99 1.39 -17.92
CA GLU A 209 9.95 1.86 -17.01
C GLU A 209 10.30 3.24 -16.44
N THR A 210 9.31 3.97 -15.96
CA THR A 210 9.54 5.21 -15.23
C THR A 210 9.55 4.91 -13.72
N ILE A 211 10.64 5.25 -13.06
CA ILE A 211 10.79 5.15 -11.61
C ILE A 211 10.54 6.53 -11.03
N TYR A 212 9.46 6.70 -10.27
CA TYR A 212 9.16 7.90 -9.51
C TYR A 212 9.82 7.84 -8.14
N PHE A 213 10.19 8.98 -7.57
CA PHE A 213 10.79 9.01 -6.25
C PHE A 213 10.40 10.24 -5.42
N PHE A 214 10.42 10.04 -4.10
CA PHE A 214 10.38 11.07 -3.06
C PHE A 214 11.63 10.93 -2.22
N ARG A 215 12.45 11.98 -2.15
CA ARG A 215 13.70 12.02 -1.38
C ARG A 215 13.60 13.09 -0.31
N ASP A 216 14.06 12.77 0.90
CA ASP A 216 14.22 13.72 2.01
C ASP A 216 15.62 13.64 2.61
N ASN A 217 16.05 14.69 3.31
CA ASN A 217 17.28 14.73 4.10
C ASN A 217 17.05 14.40 5.57
N GLY A 218 15.97 13.72 5.92
CA GLY A 218 15.51 13.49 7.29
C GLY A 218 16.35 12.55 8.13
N ALA A 219 15.70 11.89 9.09
CA ALA A 219 16.35 10.97 10.02
C ALA A 219 16.90 9.71 9.33
N GLY A 220 16.35 9.32 8.16
CA GLY A 220 16.68 8.07 7.51
C GLY A 220 16.42 6.85 8.40
N PHE A 221 16.91 5.69 8.02
CA PHE A 221 16.78 4.45 8.80
C PHE A 221 17.83 3.42 8.38
N ASP A 222 17.99 2.36 9.19
CA ASP A 222 18.87 1.24 8.89
C ASP A 222 18.22 0.30 7.86
N MET A 223 18.87 0.11 6.72
CA MET A 223 18.39 -0.75 5.62
C MET A 223 18.18 -2.22 6.02
N ARG A 224 18.80 -2.69 7.11
CA ARG A 224 18.52 -4.03 7.66
C ARG A 224 17.07 -4.19 8.13
N GLN A 225 16.36 -3.10 8.30
CA GLN A 225 14.94 -3.08 8.70
C GLN A 225 14.01 -2.74 7.52
N ALA A 226 14.54 -2.61 6.30
CA ALA A 226 13.78 -2.20 5.13
C ALA A 226 12.60 -3.14 4.81
N ASP A 227 12.76 -4.44 5.03
CA ASP A 227 11.70 -5.44 4.82
C ASP A 227 10.44 -5.19 5.67
N LYS A 228 10.59 -4.48 6.79
CA LYS A 228 9.49 -4.15 7.69
C LYS A 228 8.76 -2.86 7.33
N LEU A 229 9.34 -2.01 6.47
CA LEU A 229 8.84 -0.66 6.18
C LEU A 229 7.40 -0.63 5.68
N PHE A 230 7.04 -1.58 4.84
CA PHE A 230 5.74 -1.67 4.19
C PHE A 230 4.75 -2.56 4.96
N GLY A 231 5.19 -3.15 6.07
CA GLY A 231 4.31 -3.88 6.97
C GLY A 231 3.27 -2.96 7.61
N ILE A 232 2.09 -3.51 7.87
CA ILE A 232 1.02 -2.76 8.52
C ILE A 232 1.49 -2.42 9.94
N PHE A 233 1.36 -1.14 10.32
CA PHE A 233 1.73 -0.60 11.64
C PHE A 233 3.21 -0.78 12.04
N GLN A 234 4.08 -1.11 11.08
CA GLN A 234 5.51 -1.17 11.34
C GLN A 234 6.10 0.24 11.47
N ARG A 235 6.93 0.40 12.48
CA ARG A 235 7.60 1.67 12.79
C ARG A 235 9.07 1.42 13.07
N LEU A 236 9.94 2.18 12.43
CA LEU A 236 11.39 2.12 12.64
C LEU A 236 11.86 3.16 13.66
N HIS A 237 11.10 4.23 13.88
CA HIS A 237 11.35 5.27 14.85
C HIS A 237 10.38 5.21 16.02
N VAL A 238 10.85 5.59 17.21
CA VAL A 238 10.01 5.63 18.42
C VAL A 238 8.95 6.74 18.34
N SER A 239 7.78 6.47 18.94
CA SER A 239 6.62 7.38 18.91
C SER A 239 6.87 8.77 19.46
N SER A 240 7.80 8.89 20.41
CA SER A 240 8.19 10.17 21.00
C SER A 240 9.00 11.06 20.06
N GLU A 241 9.61 10.49 19.02
CA GLU A 241 10.42 11.23 18.07
C GLU A 241 9.64 11.69 16.85
N PHE A 242 8.81 10.79 16.30
CA PHE A 242 8.01 11.07 15.13
C PHE A 242 6.59 10.50 15.33
N PRO A 243 5.54 11.34 15.35
CA PRO A 243 4.17 10.88 15.54
C PRO A 243 3.65 10.11 14.32
N GLY A 244 2.69 9.20 14.55
CA GLY A 244 1.96 8.46 13.51
C GLY A 244 1.94 6.94 13.76
N LEU A 245 1.01 6.24 13.10
CA LEU A 245 0.69 4.83 13.36
C LEU A 245 1.45 3.81 12.50
N GLY A 246 2.24 4.26 11.51
CA GLY A 246 2.93 3.32 10.61
C GLY A 246 2.04 2.69 9.52
N ALA A 247 0.85 3.24 9.26
CA ALA A 247 -0.06 2.70 8.24
C ALA A 247 0.16 3.31 6.83
N GLY A 248 0.83 4.44 6.71
CA GLY A 248 0.97 5.18 5.45
C GLY A 248 1.73 4.40 4.37
N LEU A 249 2.87 3.80 4.71
CA LEU A 249 3.67 3.05 3.73
C LEU A 249 3.03 1.74 3.29
N CYS A 250 2.27 1.08 4.14
CA CYS A 250 1.44 -0.06 3.75
C CYS A 250 0.37 0.34 2.73
N THR A 251 -0.27 1.50 2.93
CA THR A 251 -1.22 2.06 1.95
C THR A 251 -0.53 2.38 0.63
N VAL A 252 0.66 3.01 0.65
CA VAL A 252 1.49 3.25 -0.54
C VAL A 252 1.77 1.96 -1.29
N GLN A 253 2.23 0.92 -0.60
CA GLN A 253 2.51 -0.37 -1.22
C GLN A 253 1.28 -0.96 -1.90
N ARG A 254 0.13 -0.97 -1.23
CA ARG A 254 -1.10 -1.50 -1.82
C ARG A 254 -1.57 -0.71 -3.04
N ILE A 255 -1.46 0.62 -3.01
CA ILE A 255 -1.79 1.46 -4.18
C ILE A 255 -0.88 1.11 -5.34
N VAL A 256 0.43 1.03 -5.11
CA VAL A 256 1.43 0.69 -6.14
C VAL A 256 1.18 -0.70 -6.73
N MET A 257 1.03 -1.73 -5.88
CA MET A 257 0.75 -3.10 -6.32
C MET A 257 -0.55 -3.20 -7.12
N ARG A 258 -1.56 -2.43 -6.75
CA ARG A 258 -2.82 -2.38 -7.48
C ARG A 258 -2.69 -1.76 -8.88
N HIS A 259 -1.70 -0.89 -9.06
CA HIS A 259 -1.31 -0.35 -10.36
C HIS A 259 -0.26 -1.21 -11.08
N GLY A 260 -0.03 -2.47 -10.65
CA GLY A 260 0.93 -3.39 -11.26
C GLY A 260 2.40 -3.03 -11.05
N GLY A 261 2.70 -2.04 -10.20
CA GLY A 261 4.04 -1.56 -9.94
C GLY A 261 4.71 -2.20 -8.73
N ARG A 262 5.89 -1.68 -8.40
CA ARG A 262 6.68 -2.05 -7.21
C ARG A 262 7.10 -0.80 -6.44
N VAL A 263 7.31 -0.94 -5.12
CA VAL A 263 7.79 0.12 -4.24
C VAL A 263 8.96 -0.38 -3.42
N TRP A 264 9.97 0.48 -3.23
CA TRP A 264 11.13 0.19 -2.39
C TRP A 264 11.69 1.50 -1.82
N ALA A 265 12.67 1.39 -0.94
CA ALA A 265 13.32 2.57 -0.36
C ALA A 265 14.81 2.34 -0.22
N GLU A 266 15.55 3.45 -0.21
CA GLU A 266 16.97 3.53 0.12
C GLU A 266 17.15 4.61 1.18
N ALA A 267 17.89 4.28 2.25
CA ALA A 267 18.12 5.22 3.34
C ALA A 267 19.43 4.92 4.08
N ALA A 268 19.90 5.92 4.78
CA ALA A 268 20.94 5.74 5.78
C ALA A 268 20.60 6.60 7.01
N PRO A 269 20.89 6.14 8.24
CA PRO A 269 20.65 6.91 9.44
C PRO A 269 21.26 8.31 9.35
N GLU A 270 20.48 9.33 9.69
CA GLU A 270 20.82 10.77 9.67
C GLU A 270 21.10 11.35 8.25
N ARG A 271 20.98 10.58 7.19
CA ARG A 271 21.21 11.02 5.80
C ARG A 271 19.94 11.11 4.95
N GLY A 272 18.77 10.85 5.58
CA GLY A 272 17.49 10.87 4.90
C GLY A 272 17.12 9.56 4.24
N ALA A 273 16.03 9.59 3.49
CA ALA A 273 15.49 8.46 2.77
C ALA A 273 15.04 8.84 1.35
N THR A 274 15.03 7.87 0.46
CA THR A 274 14.42 7.98 -0.85
C THR A 274 13.45 6.82 -1.02
N PHE A 275 12.20 7.12 -1.25
CA PHE A 275 11.17 6.14 -1.58
C PHE A 275 10.96 6.15 -3.08
N TYR A 276 11.09 4.98 -3.69
CA TYR A 276 10.93 4.78 -5.12
C TYR A 276 9.68 3.94 -5.39
N PHE A 277 9.03 4.21 -6.50
CA PHE A 277 7.95 3.34 -6.99
C PHE A 277 7.83 3.38 -8.51
N THR A 278 7.29 2.30 -9.07
CA THR A 278 6.87 2.23 -10.47
C THR A 278 5.36 2.06 -10.53
N LEU A 279 4.79 2.37 -11.69
CA LEU A 279 3.39 2.09 -12.01
C LEU A 279 3.38 1.40 -13.38
N GLU A 280 2.50 0.44 -13.59
CA GLU A 280 2.40 -0.25 -14.87
C GLU A 280 1.99 0.73 -15.97
N LYS A 281 2.63 0.61 -17.13
CA LYS A 281 2.23 1.36 -18.29
C LYS A 281 0.93 0.75 -18.81
N PRO A 282 -0.13 1.55 -19.13
CA PRO A 282 -1.31 0.97 -19.74
C PRO A 282 -0.90 0.23 -21.00
N PRO A 283 -1.56 -0.92 -21.33
CA PRO A 283 -1.31 -1.56 -22.59
C PRO A 283 -1.49 -0.53 -23.70
N SER A 284 -0.46 -0.42 -24.55
CA SER A 284 -0.54 0.42 -25.74
C SER A 284 -1.72 -0.05 -26.61
N THR A 285 -2.74 0.78 -26.72
CA THR A 285 -3.88 0.61 -27.65
C THR A 285 -3.41 0.64 -29.10
#